data_db7697541347f6d5dd6e808a9411cfbd
#
_entry.id   db7697541347f6d5dd6e808a9411cfbd
#
_cell.length_a   1.000
_cell.length_b   1.000
_cell.length_c   1.000
_cell.angle_alpha   90.00
_cell.angle_beta   90.00
_cell.angle_gamma   90.00
#
_symmetry.space_group_name_H-M   'P 1'
#
loop_
_entity.id
_entity.type
_entity.pdbx_description
1 polymer ?
#
loop_
_entity_poly.entity_id
_entity_poly.type
_entity_poly.pdbx_seq_one_letter_code
_entity_poly.pdbx_strand_id
1 'polypeptide(L)'
;IKSPYGTKVVEDDPEREIKLYPLKRLFNQSEKEISSIDLKSCNIFRLSDDQISKLKNIKYIFSEKDKLARFNPENILLQNIDHKKDIVILRDVGHFPYFEDPDLISKELVRMIKGE
;
A
#
# COMPACT_ATOMS: atom_id res chain seq x y z
N ILE A 1 15.28 -0.60 -11.57
CA ILE A 1 13.94 -0.57 -10.98
C ILE A 1 14.06 -0.93 -9.50
N LYS A 2 13.61 -0.07 -8.61
CA LYS A 2 13.61 -0.38 -7.18
C LYS A 2 12.57 -1.46 -6.89
N SER A 3 12.95 -2.47 -6.11
CA SER A 3 12.00 -3.49 -5.68
C SER A 3 10.88 -2.85 -4.82
N PRO A 4 9.61 -3.15 -5.07
CA PRO A 4 8.51 -2.69 -4.24
C PRO A 4 8.37 -3.49 -2.94
N TYR A 5 9.14 -4.59 -2.80
CA TYR A 5 9.02 -5.48 -1.65
C TYR A 5 9.83 -4.98 -0.46
N GLY A 6 9.40 -5.36 0.72
CA GLY A 6 10.11 -5.10 1.96
C GLY A 6 11.19 -6.13 2.26
N THR A 7 11.71 -6.09 3.47
CA THR A 7 12.79 -6.98 3.91
C THR A 7 12.40 -8.44 4.01
N LYS A 8 11.11 -8.75 4.09
CA LYS A 8 10.62 -10.13 4.16
C LYS A 8 10.67 -10.89 2.84
N VAL A 9 10.84 -10.17 1.74
CA VAL A 9 10.99 -10.75 0.39
C VAL A 9 12.25 -10.17 -0.22
N VAL A 10 13.39 -10.69 0.16
CA VAL A 10 14.71 -10.26 -0.31
C VAL A 10 15.25 -11.23 -1.37
N GLU A 11 16.26 -10.79 -2.14
CA GLU A 11 16.78 -11.55 -3.27
C GLU A 11 17.39 -12.90 -2.88
N ASP A 12 17.97 -12.99 -1.70
CA ASP A 12 18.60 -14.20 -1.18
C ASP A 12 17.67 -15.10 -0.37
N ASP A 13 16.38 -14.73 -0.24
CA ASP A 13 15.38 -15.58 0.41
C ASP A 13 15.12 -16.82 -0.45
N PRO A 14 15.35 -18.05 0.08
CA PRO A 14 15.12 -19.28 -0.68
C PRO A 14 13.67 -19.50 -1.07
N GLU A 15 12.73 -18.87 -0.34
CA GLU A 15 11.29 -18.93 -0.64
C GLU A 15 10.80 -17.76 -1.50
N ARG A 16 11.69 -16.92 -1.97
CA ARG A 16 11.35 -15.72 -2.72
C ARG A 16 10.44 -15.99 -3.92
N GLU A 17 10.76 -16.99 -4.73
CA GLU A 17 9.97 -17.33 -5.91
C GLU A 17 8.57 -17.81 -5.55
N ILE A 18 8.42 -18.54 -4.47
CA ILE A 18 7.12 -18.99 -3.97
C ILE A 18 6.27 -17.80 -3.51
N LYS A 19 6.88 -16.89 -2.75
CA LYS A 19 6.20 -15.68 -2.24
C LYS A 19 5.80 -14.73 -3.37
N LEU A 20 6.62 -14.62 -4.41
CA LEU A 20 6.36 -13.71 -5.52
C LEU A 20 5.44 -14.30 -6.60
N TYR A 21 5.25 -15.61 -6.62
CA TYR A 21 4.49 -16.27 -7.67
C TYR A 21 3.08 -15.70 -7.89
N PRO A 22 2.26 -15.48 -6.84
CA PRO A 22 0.91 -14.91 -7.04
C PRO A 22 0.95 -13.55 -7.71
N LEU A 23 1.91 -12.72 -7.33
CA LEU A 23 2.07 -11.37 -7.87
C LEU A 23 2.54 -11.40 -9.33
N LYS A 24 3.53 -12.23 -9.66
CA LYS A 24 4.01 -12.44 -11.03
C LYS A 24 2.87 -12.94 -11.93
N ARG A 25 2.05 -13.85 -11.42
CA ARG A 25 0.89 -14.37 -12.16
C ARG A 25 -0.12 -13.26 -12.48
N LEU A 26 -0.42 -12.40 -11.54
CA LEU A 26 -1.31 -11.26 -11.76
C LEU A 26 -0.78 -10.32 -12.85
N PHE A 27 0.50 -9.96 -12.80
CA PHE A 27 1.12 -9.11 -13.81
C PHE A 27 1.12 -9.76 -15.19
N ASN A 28 1.39 -11.06 -15.27
CA ASN A 28 1.41 -11.80 -16.54
C ASN A 28 0.01 -11.97 -17.15
N GLN A 29 -1.04 -11.93 -16.33
CA GLN A 29 -2.42 -12.00 -16.79
C GLN A 29 -2.97 -10.65 -17.27
N SER A 30 -2.32 -9.55 -16.89
CA SER A 30 -2.74 -8.22 -17.30
C SER A 30 -2.29 -7.93 -18.72
N GLU A 31 -3.23 -7.48 -19.56
CA GLU A 31 -2.87 -6.99 -20.88
C GLU A 31 -2.09 -5.69 -20.77
N LYS A 32 -1.05 -5.55 -21.58
CA LYS A 32 -0.17 -4.37 -21.58
C LYS A 32 -0.94 -3.06 -21.79
N GLU A 33 -1.92 -3.07 -22.66
CA GLU A 33 -2.74 -1.88 -22.95
C GLU A 33 -3.58 -1.46 -21.75
N ILE A 34 -4.20 -2.42 -21.06
CA ILE A 34 -4.99 -2.17 -19.85
C ILE A 34 -4.12 -1.59 -18.75
N SER A 35 -2.96 -2.20 -18.50
CA SER A 35 -1.98 -1.70 -17.52
C SER A 35 -1.52 -0.28 -17.83
N SER A 36 -1.30 0.04 -19.11
CA SER A 36 -0.92 1.38 -19.56
C SER A 36 -2.04 2.40 -19.31
N ILE A 37 -3.28 2.04 -19.57
CA ILE A 37 -4.45 2.90 -19.31
C ILE A 37 -4.59 3.16 -17.82
N ASP A 38 -4.46 2.14 -16.98
CA ASP A 38 -4.54 2.26 -15.53
C ASP A 38 -3.47 3.19 -14.98
N LEU A 39 -2.22 3.05 -15.43
CA LEU A 39 -1.12 3.92 -15.01
C LEU A 39 -1.34 5.37 -15.45
N LYS A 40 -1.82 5.60 -16.65
CA LYS A 40 -2.16 6.95 -17.14
C LYS A 40 -3.29 7.56 -16.31
N SER A 41 -4.32 6.78 -16.00
CA SER A 41 -5.45 7.21 -15.18
C SER A 41 -4.98 7.62 -13.78
N CYS A 42 -4.10 6.83 -13.14
CA CYS A 42 -3.50 7.18 -11.86
C CYS A 42 -2.69 8.48 -11.93
N ASN A 43 -1.98 8.68 -13.03
CA ASN A 43 -1.12 9.86 -13.20
C ASN A 43 -1.92 11.17 -13.35
N ILE A 44 -3.10 11.12 -13.94
CA ILE A 44 -3.94 12.30 -14.15
C ILE A 44 -4.97 12.53 -13.04
N PHE A 45 -5.21 11.52 -12.19
CA PHE A 45 -6.18 11.62 -11.11
C PHE A 45 -5.75 12.69 -10.10
N ARG A 46 -6.67 13.59 -9.77
CA ARG A 46 -6.48 14.61 -8.75
C ARG A 46 -7.79 14.87 -8.02
N LEU A 47 -7.71 15.08 -6.72
CA LEU A 47 -8.81 15.57 -5.93
C LEU A 47 -8.69 17.09 -5.75
N SER A 48 -9.81 17.80 -5.83
CA SER A 48 -9.87 19.22 -5.48
C SER A 48 -9.77 19.40 -3.95
N ASP A 49 -9.39 20.60 -3.51
CA ASP A 49 -9.34 20.92 -2.08
C ASP A 49 -10.71 20.75 -1.41
N ASP A 50 -11.80 21.10 -2.11
CA ASP A 50 -13.16 20.90 -1.64
C ASP A 50 -13.50 19.42 -1.46
N GLN A 51 -13.13 18.58 -2.39
CA GLN A 51 -13.32 17.13 -2.27
C GLN A 51 -12.52 16.56 -1.09
N ILE A 52 -11.27 16.99 -0.92
CA ILE A 52 -10.41 16.54 0.19
C ILE A 52 -11.02 16.95 1.54
N SER A 53 -11.54 18.17 1.66
CA SER A 53 -12.15 18.66 2.90
C SER A 53 -13.39 17.88 3.31
N LYS A 54 -14.05 17.21 2.37
CA LYS A 54 -15.24 16.39 2.62
C LYS A 54 -14.93 14.94 2.99
N LEU A 55 -13.66 14.52 2.89
CA LEU A 55 -13.27 13.17 3.27
C LEU A 55 -13.38 12.96 4.77
N LYS A 56 -14.14 11.95 5.18
CA LYS A 56 -14.37 11.60 6.59
C LYS A 56 -14.31 10.09 6.77
N ASN A 57 -13.98 9.65 7.98
CA ASN A 57 -13.96 8.25 8.36
C ASN A 57 -13.02 7.38 7.52
N ILE A 58 -11.90 7.97 7.10
CA ILE A 58 -10.87 7.28 6.34
C ILE A 58 -9.75 6.90 7.30
N LYS A 59 -9.29 5.66 7.17
CA LYS A 59 -8.12 5.15 7.87
C LYS A 59 -7.08 4.75 6.85
N TYR A 60 -5.82 4.87 7.24
CA TYR A 60 -4.69 4.63 6.34
C TYR A 60 -3.78 3.57 6.92
N ILE A 61 -3.35 2.65 6.06
CA ILE A 61 -2.29 1.69 6.38
C ILE A 61 -1.16 1.92 5.41
N PHE A 62 0.00 2.26 5.94
CA PHE A 62 1.23 2.45 5.16
C PHE A 62 2.21 1.33 5.48
N SER A 63 3.08 1.03 4.55
CA SER A 63 4.16 0.06 4.74
C SER A 63 5.49 0.79 4.87
N GLU A 64 6.26 0.48 5.93
CA GLU A 64 7.52 1.15 6.24
C GLU A 64 8.54 1.09 5.10
N LYS A 65 8.61 -0.05 4.41
CA LYS A 65 9.58 -0.30 3.34
C LYS A 65 9.02 -0.06 1.94
N ASP A 66 7.86 0.57 1.85
CA ASP A 66 7.26 0.93 0.56
C ASP A 66 8.11 1.98 -0.15
N LYS A 67 8.61 1.63 -1.33
CA LYS A 67 9.43 2.52 -2.15
C LYS A 67 8.64 3.21 -3.26
N LEU A 68 7.39 2.81 -3.46
CA LEU A 68 6.51 3.36 -4.49
C LEU A 68 5.55 4.40 -3.91
N ALA A 69 4.92 4.10 -2.79
CA ALA A 69 3.99 4.98 -2.10
C ALA A 69 4.50 5.24 -0.68
N ARG A 70 5.43 6.18 -0.56
CA ARG A 70 6.05 6.50 0.73
C ARG A 70 5.10 7.30 1.62
N PHE A 71 5.09 6.96 2.90
CA PHE A 71 4.40 7.75 3.90
C PHE A 71 5.03 9.14 4.01
N ASN A 72 4.19 10.16 3.85
CA ASN A 72 4.56 11.55 4.07
C ASN A 72 3.54 12.18 5.02
N PRO A 73 3.90 12.47 6.29
CA PRO A 73 2.96 13.02 7.26
C PRO A 73 2.44 14.42 6.89
N GLU A 74 3.13 15.12 5.98
CA GLU A 74 2.73 16.45 5.50
C GLU A 74 1.75 16.39 4.33
N ASN A 75 1.41 15.20 3.83
CA ASN A 75 0.44 15.05 2.75
C ASN A 75 -0.90 15.66 3.16
N ILE A 76 -1.49 16.45 2.28
CA ILE A 76 -2.74 17.16 2.54
C ILE A 76 -3.88 16.22 2.95
N LEU A 77 -3.90 14.98 2.44
CA LEU A 77 -4.90 13.97 2.81
C LEU A 77 -4.79 13.55 4.29
N LEU A 78 -3.65 13.77 4.93
CA LEU A 78 -3.38 13.34 6.31
C LEU A 78 -3.43 14.49 7.33
N GLN A 79 -3.69 15.72 6.90
CA GLN A 79 -3.62 16.88 7.80
C GLN A 79 -4.79 16.99 8.79
N ASN A 80 -5.96 16.48 8.41
CA ASN A 80 -7.18 16.61 9.21
C ASN A 80 -7.61 15.30 9.88
N ILE A 81 -6.68 14.37 10.09
CA ILE A 81 -6.94 13.08 10.72
C ILE A 81 -6.08 12.88 11.95
N ASP A 82 -6.52 12.02 12.84
CA ASP A 82 -5.76 11.64 14.02
C ASP A 82 -4.69 10.60 13.64
N HIS A 83 -3.43 11.02 13.58
CA HIS A 83 -2.32 10.17 13.17
C HIS A 83 -2.12 8.96 14.11
N LYS A 84 -2.49 9.07 15.37
CA LYS A 84 -2.38 7.95 16.32
C LYS A 84 -3.48 6.91 16.12
N LYS A 85 -4.66 7.36 15.75
CA LYS A 85 -5.86 6.52 15.65
C LYS A 85 -6.12 6.02 14.24
N ASP A 86 -5.92 6.88 13.25
CA ASP A 86 -6.36 6.66 11.88
C ASP A 86 -5.25 6.26 10.92
N ILE A 87 -4.01 6.22 11.40
CA ILE A 87 -2.85 5.81 10.60
C ILE A 87 -2.10 4.68 11.28
N VAL A 88 -1.83 3.62 10.54
CA VAL A 88 -0.96 2.51 10.95
C VAL A 88 0.19 2.38 9.95
N ILE A 89 1.39 2.19 10.45
CA ILE A 89 2.58 1.91 9.65
C ILE A 89 3.02 0.49 9.94
N LEU A 90 2.92 -0.37 8.93
CA LEU A 90 3.36 -1.76 9.01
C LEU A 90 4.88 -1.82 8.90
N ARG A 91 5.53 -2.50 9.86
CA ARG A 91 6.99 -2.61 9.87
C ARG A 91 7.49 -3.73 8.97
N ASP A 92 8.65 -3.51 8.36
CA ASP A 92 9.39 -4.47 7.55
C ASP A 92 8.67 -5.02 6.33
N VAL A 93 7.60 -4.38 5.88
CA VAL A 93 6.89 -4.74 4.66
C VAL A 93 6.97 -3.62 3.62
N GLY A 94 6.90 -4.00 2.36
CA GLY A 94 6.93 -3.09 1.22
C GLY A 94 5.54 -2.82 0.65
N HIS A 95 5.50 -2.58 -0.65
CA HIS A 95 4.29 -2.13 -1.34
C HIS A 95 3.15 -3.16 -1.38
N PHE A 96 3.44 -4.43 -1.19
CA PHE A 96 2.45 -5.51 -1.24
C PHE A 96 2.36 -6.25 0.10
N PRO A 97 1.93 -5.59 1.19
CA PRO A 97 1.92 -6.19 2.52
C PRO A 97 1.04 -7.45 2.62
N TYR A 98 -0.02 -7.52 1.83
CA TYR A 98 -0.92 -8.67 1.80
C TYR A 98 -0.28 -9.93 1.17
N PHE A 99 0.79 -9.78 0.40
CA PHE A 99 1.61 -10.90 -0.06
C PHE A 99 2.82 -11.15 0.84
N GLU A 100 3.40 -10.09 1.41
CA GLU A 100 4.61 -10.16 2.21
C GLU A 100 4.33 -10.65 3.64
N ASP A 101 3.25 -10.19 4.26
CA ASP A 101 2.86 -10.57 5.60
C ASP A 101 1.33 -10.46 5.78
N PRO A 102 0.57 -11.44 5.26
CA PRO A 102 -0.89 -11.41 5.33
C PRO A 102 -1.43 -11.41 6.77
N ASP A 103 -0.74 -12.05 7.69
CA ASP A 103 -1.17 -12.09 9.09
C ASP A 103 -1.09 -10.72 9.75
N LEU A 104 -0.01 -10.00 9.50
CA LEU A 104 0.18 -8.65 10.03
C LEU A 104 -0.90 -7.69 9.53
N ILE A 105 -1.14 -7.65 8.23
CA ILE A 105 -2.16 -6.75 7.68
C ILE A 105 -3.57 -7.13 8.13
N SER A 106 -3.88 -8.43 8.20
CA SER A 106 -5.18 -8.89 8.68
C SER A 106 -5.44 -8.49 10.12
N LYS A 107 -4.44 -8.63 10.97
CA LYS A 107 -4.51 -8.21 12.38
C LYS A 107 -4.79 -6.71 12.51
N GLU A 108 -4.08 -5.88 11.76
CA GLU A 108 -4.27 -4.43 11.81
C GLU A 108 -5.62 -4.00 11.24
N LEU A 109 -6.10 -4.63 10.16
CA LEU A 109 -7.42 -4.37 9.61
C LEU A 109 -8.53 -4.67 10.61
N VAL A 110 -8.47 -5.83 11.27
CA VAL A 110 -9.46 -6.22 12.29
C VAL A 110 -9.46 -5.22 13.44
N ARG A 111 -8.28 -4.81 13.90
CA ARG A 111 -8.13 -3.83 14.97
C ARG A 111 -8.77 -2.48 14.59
N MET A 112 -8.54 -2.01 13.38
CA MET A 112 -9.11 -0.75 12.86
C MET A 112 -10.64 -0.82 12.74
N ILE A 113 -11.17 -1.95 12.24
CA ILE A 113 -12.61 -2.15 12.11
C ILE A 113 -13.29 -2.16 13.48
N LYS A 114 -12.66 -2.75 14.48
CA LYS A 114 -13.18 -2.79 15.87
C LYS A 114 -12.99 -1.47 16.62
N GLY A 115 -12.22 -0.55 16.10
CA GLY A 115 -11.93 0.72 16.77
C GLY A 115 -10.94 0.60 17.94
N GLU A 116 -10.15 -0.42 17.92
CA GLU A 116 -9.13 -0.68 18.96
C GLU A 116 -7.81 0.04 18.67
#